data_c47674c463b2848b197b2c1db1138716
#
_entry.id   c47674c463b2848b197b2c1db1138716
#
_cell.length_a   1.000
_cell.length_b   1.000
_cell.length_c   1.000
_cell.angle_alpha   90.00
_cell.angle_beta   90.00
_cell.angle_gamma   90.00
#
_symmetry.space_group_name_H-M   'P 1'
#
loop_
_entity.id
_entity.type
_entity.pdbx_description
1 polymer ?
#
loop_
_entity_poly.entity_id
_entity_poly.type
_entity_poly.pdbx_seq_one_letter_code
_entity_poly.pdbx_strand_id
1 'polypeptide(L)'
;RRYNSKSLKLVSSLIIFVFLIPYTASLYNGLSRLFGMAFEIDYKVCVIAMAALTGIYVIVGGYMATAINDFIQGIIMLFGIVVVIAAVLKNYGGLTGALDKLANVSDPAVSSTPGVFASFLGPDIFNLVCVVILTSLGTWGLPQMVQKFYAIKDEKSIRTGTVVSTFFAVIVAGGCYFLGGFGRLTDTDVAAEGFDAIIPHLLECLPPILIGLVVILVLSASMSTLSSLVLTSSSTLTIDFIKGTIVPKMSEKKQVLTMRIMLVVFIAISAVIAIVQYSSKITFIAQLMGVSWGALAGAFLAPFLYGLYWKKTTVGACWASFIWGAGIMTLNFISNTWHVFSFPAQIQSPVNCGALAMVGGLIIVPIVSLITPKPDQEMVEEAFSCYDETVTVAHKKALD
;
A
#
# COMPACT_ATOMS: atom_id res chain seq x y z
N ARG A 1 17.46 17.11 -3.82
CA ARG A 1 18.20 18.28 -3.32
C ARG A 1 18.69 18.04 -1.88
N ARG A 2 17.83 17.72 -0.92
CA ARG A 2 18.16 17.62 0.52
C ARG A 2 19.37 16.73 0.86
N TYR A 3 19.56 15.62 0.19
CA TYR A 3 20.65 14.68 0.44
C TYR A 3 21.72 14.65 -0.64
N ASN A 4 21.47 15.21 -1.79
CA ASN A 4 22.37 15.36 -2.95
C ASN A 4 23.30 14.15 -3.22
N SER A 5 22.78 12.92 -3.10
CA SER A 5 23.55 11.69 -3.26
C SER A 5 23.03 10.86 -4.43
N LYS A 6 23.88 10.66 -5.44
CA LYS A 6 23.56 9.84 -6.61
C LYS A 6 23.33 8.37 -6.23
N SER A 7 24.12 7.85 -5.31
CA SER A 7 24.00 6.47 -4.85
C SER A 7 22.71 6.21 -4.08
N LEU A 8 22.29 7.15 -3.19
CA LEU A 8 20.98 7.06 -2.53
C LEU A 8 19.84 7.07 -3.55
N LYS A 9 19.89 7.97 -4.54
CA LYS A 9 18.88 8.04 -5.59
C LYS A 9 18.75 6.74 -6.36
N LEU A 10 19.88 6.12 -6.69
CA LEU A 10 19.94 4.86 -7.43
C LEU A 10 19.37 3.70 -6.61
N VAL A 11 19.81 3.56 -5.36
CA VAL A 11 19.34 2.47 -4.49
C VAL A 11 17.86 2.67 -4.10
N SER A 12 17.44 3.90 -3.84
CA SER A 12 16.02 4.17 -3.58
C SER A 12 15.12 3.78 -4.75
N SER A 13 15.54 4.04 -6.00
CA SER A 13 14.76 3.65 -7.18
C SER A 13 14.63 2.13 -7.33
N LEU A 14 15.68 1.38 -6.99
CA LEU A 14 15.64 -0.08 -6.97
C LEU A 14 14.74 -0.62 -5.85
N ILE A 15 14.86 -0.08 -4.63
CA ILE A 15 14.00 -0.46 -3.50
C ILE A 15 12.53 -0.21 -3.87
N ILE A 16 12.21 0.95 -4.44
CA ILE A 16 10.84 1.28 -4.88
C ILE A 16 10.35 0.26 -5.92
N PHE A 17 11.13 0.01 -6.97
CA PHE A 17 10.74 -0.92 -8.02
C PHE A 17 10.46 -2.31 -7.48
N VAL A 18 11.40 -2.87 -6.71
CA VAL A 18 11.32 -4.25 -6.20
C VAL A 18 10.18 -4.42 -5.20
N PHE A 19 10.06 -3.52 -4.22
CA PHE A 19 9.08 -3.70 -3.16
C PHE A 19 7.67 -3.21 -3.49
N LEU A 20 7.45 -2.50 -4.58
CA LEU A 20 6.10 -2.25 -5.10
C LEU A 20 5.49 -3.48 -5.81
N ILE A 21 6.32 -4.45 -6.25
CA ILE A 21 5.85 -5.67 -6.92
C ILE A 21 4.92 -6.51 -6.02
N PRO A 22 5.30 -6.88 -4.76
CA PRO A 22 4.42 -7.65 -3.87
C PRO A 22 3.09 -6.94 -3.61
N TYR A 23 3.09 -5.62 -3.47
CA TYR A 23 1.86 -4.86 -3.27
C TYR A 23 0.95 -4.93 -4.52
N THR A 24 1.51 -4.76 -5.71
CA THR A 24 0.76 -4.90 -6.96
C THR A 24 0.21 -6.32 -7.13
N ALA A 25 0.99 -7.34 -6.80
CA ALA A 25 0.55 -8.73 -6.83
C ALA A 25 -0.61 -9.00 -5.85
N SER A 26 -0.59 -8.40 -4.65
CA SER A 26 -1.67 -8.53 -3.69
C SER A 26 -2.99 -7.93 -4.20
N LEU A 27 -2.93 -6.81 -4.94
CA LEU A 27 -4.11 -6.21 -5.56
C LEU A 27 -4.68 -7.09 -6.68
N TYR A 28 -3.83 -7.66 -7.55
CA TYR A 28 -4.29 -8.63 -8.55
C TYR A 28 -4.93 -9.86 -7.91
N ASN A 29 -4.38 -10.34 -6.80
CA ASN A 29 -4.96 -11.47 -6.06
C ASN A 29 -6.36 -11.13 -5.53
N GLY A 30 -6.53 -10.03 -4.79
CA GLY A 30 -7.81 -9.64 -4.22
C GLY A 30 -8.88 -9.41 -5.29
N LEU A 31 -8.52 -8.68 -6.36
CA LEU A 31 -9.42 -8.38 -7.45
C LEU A 31 -9.85 -9.66 -8.20
N SER A 32 -8.90 -10.56 -8.50
CA SER A 32 -9.18 -11.78 -9.26
C SER A 32 -9.99 -12.80 -8.47
N ARG A 33 -9.84 -12.88 -7.14
CA ARG A 33 -10.69 -13.73 -6.29
C ARG A 33 -12.13 -13.25 -6.30
N LEU A 34 -12.36 -11.93 -6.18
CA LEU A 34 -13.71 -11.37 -6.21
C LEU A 34 -14.37 -11.58 -7.57
N PHE A 35 -13.65 -11.35 -8.68
CA PHE A 35 -14.17 -11.58 -10.02
C PHE A 35 -14.43 -13.08 -10.28
N GLY A 36 -13.55 -13.95 -9.80
CA GLY A 36 -13.76 -15.41 -9.87
C GLY A 36 -15.04 -15.83 -9.17
N MET A 37 -15.30 -15.30 -7.97
CA MET A 37 -16.52 -15.55 -7.20
C MET A 37 -17.75 -14.98 -7.92
N ALA A 38 -17.70 -13.72 -8.39
CA ALA A 38 -18.87 -13.03 -8.94
C ALA A 38 -19.30 -13.53 -10.33
N PHE A 39 -18.34 -14.02 -11.15
CA PHE A 39 -18.56 -14.39 -12.55
C PHE A 39 -18.22 -15.82 -12.88
N GLU A 40 -17.80 -16.63 -11.90
CA GLU A 40 -17.37 -18.03 -12.06
C GLU A 40 -16.23 -18.19 -13.08
N ILE A 41 -15.32 -17.21 -13.17
CA ILE A 41 -14.18 -17.19 -14.08
C ILE A 41 -12.94 -17.74 -13.36
N ASP A 42 -12.13 -18.54 -14.09
CA ASP A 42 -10.85 -19.03 -13.57
C ASP A 42 -9.94 -17.89 -13.09
N TYR A 43 -9.34 -18.08 -11.91
CA TYR A 43 -8.51 -17.09 -11.25
C TYR A 43 -7.36 -16.57 -12.15
N LYS A 44 -6.67 -17.48 -12.87
CA LYS A 44 -5.53 -17.09 -13.72
C LYS A 44 -5.98 -16.23 -14.89
N VAL A 45 -7.15 -16.52 -15.45
CA VAL A 45 -7.77 -15.73 -16.52
C VAL A 45 -8.09 -14.33 -16.00
N CYS A 46 -8.66 -14.23 -14.78
CA CYS A 46 -8.94 -12.94 -14.15
C CYS A 46 -7.65 -12.12 -13.94
N VAL A 47 -6.57 -12.74 -13.40
CA VAL A 47 -5.29 -12.03 -13.22
C VAL A 47 -4.75 -11.49 -14.54
N ILE A 48 -4.74 -12.30 -15.59
CA ILE A 48 -4.22 -11.89 -16.91
C ILE A 48 -5.09 -10.76 -17.50
N ALA A 49 -6.41 -10.88 -17.42
CA ALA A 49 -7.35 -9.86 -17.91
C ALA A 49 -7.17 -8.54 -17.17
N MET A 50 -7.04 -8.58 -15.83
CA MET A 50 -6.84 -7.37 -15.01
C MET A 50 -5.46 -6.74 -15.24
N ALA A 51 -4.42 -7.55 -15.44
CA ALA A 51 -3.09 -7.08 -15.79
C ALA A 51 -3.08 -6.38 -17.17
N ALA A 52 -3.74 -6.96 -18.18
CA ALA A 52 -3.89 -6.37 -19.50
C ALA A 52 -4.70 -5.06 -19.44
N LEU A 53 -5.82 -5.05 -18.73
CA LEU A 53 -6.66 -3.87 -18.55
C LEU A 53 -5.88 -2.73 -17.87
N THR A 54 -5.14 -3.03 -16.79
CA THR A 54 -4.27 -2.06 -16.12
C THR A 54 -3.22 -1.49 -17.08
N GLY A 55 -2.55 -2.34 -17.84
CA GLY A 55 -1.55 -1.93 -18.82
C GLY A 55 -2.11 -0.98 -19.89
N ILE A 56 -3.24 -1.34 -20.49
CA ILE A 56 -3.91 -0.51 -21.52
C ILE A 56 -4.33 0.83 -20.90
N TYR A 57 -5.00 0.79 -19.75
CA TYR A 57 -5.51 1.98 -19.09
C TYR A 57 -4.40 2.98 -18.72
N VAL A 58 -3.28 2.50 -18.16
CA VAL A 58 -2.17 3.36 -17.73
C VAL A 58 -1.35 3.87 -18.92
N ILE A 59 -1.12 3.03 -19.98
CA ILE A 59 -0.35 3.44 -21.15
C ILE A 59 -1.09 4.50 -21.98
N VAL A 60 -2.42 4.35 -22.13
CA VAL A 60 -3.25 5.25 -22.93
C VAL A 60 -3.68 6.49 -22.15
N GLY A 61 -4.08 6.29 -20.89
CA GLY A 61 -4.68 7.36 -20.07
C GLY A 61 -3.69 8.38 -19.53
N GLY A 62 -2.48 7.97 -19.20
CA GLY A 62 -1.49 8.81 -18.52
C GLY A 62 -1.98 9.35 -17.17
N TYR A 63 -1.23 10.31 -16.59
CA TYR A 63 -1.48 10.81 -15.23
C TYR A 63 -2.82 11.55 -15.07
N MET A 64 -3.20 12.40 -16.04
CA MET A 64 -4.43 13.22 -15.92
C MET A 64 -5.70 12.38 -16.00
N ALA A 65 -5.76 11.42 -16.93
CA ALA A 65 -6.92 10.55 -17.05
C ALA A 65 -7.07 9.65 -15.80
N THR A 66 -5.96 9.19 -15.22
CA THR A 66 -5.99 8.43 -13.97
C THR A 66 -6.51 9.28 -12.82
N ALA A 67 -6.08 10.53 -12.68
CA ALA A 67 -6.51 11.43 -11.60
C ALA A 67 -8.03 11.74 -11.64
N ILE A 68 -8.59 11.99 -12.82
CA ILE A 68 -10.04 12.21 -13.00
C ILE A 68 -10.82 10.93 -12.65
N ASN A 69 -10.34 9.80 -13.14
CA ASN A 69 -10.95 8.51 -12.86
C ASN A 69 -10.89 8.16 -11.37
N ASP A 70 -9.75 8.41 -10.70
CA ASP A 70 -9.59 8.22 -9.25
C ASP A 70 -10.61 9.02 -8.44
N PHE A 71 -10.95 10.24 -8.89
CA PHE A 71 -11.98 11.07 -8.24
C PHE A 71 -13.38 10.44 -8.35
N ILE A 72 -13.77 9.97 -9.56
CA ILE A 72 -15.05 9.31 -9.78
C ILE A 72 -15.13 8.01 -8.96
N GLN A 73 -14.05 7.23 -8.98
CA GLN A 73 -13.93 5.99 -8.21
C GLN A 73 -14.01 6.24 -6.70
N GLY A 74 -13.43 7.35 -6.21
CA GLY A 74 -13.53 7.76 -4.81
C GLY A 74 -14.99 7.99 -4.37
N ILE A 75 -15.81 8.61 -5.23
CA ILE A 75 -17.23 8.80 -4.95
C ILE A 75 -17.94 7.45 -4.86
N ILE A 76 -17.69 6.54 -5.81
CA ILE A 76 -18.27 5.19 -5.80
C ILE A 76 -17.89 4.45 -4.52
N MET A 77 -16.62 4.51 -4.10
CA MET A 77 -16.14 3.88 -2.87
C MET A 77 -16.84 4.44 -1.62
N LEU A 78 -17.00 5.77 -1.54
CA LEU A 78 -17.60 6.44 -0.39
C LEU A 78 -19.03 5.96 -0.11
N PHE A 79 -19.86 5.87 -1.15
CA PHE A 79 -21.26 5.43 -1.01
C PHE A 79 -21.37 3.91 -0.99
N GLY A 80 -20.60 3.22 -1.82
CA GLY A 80 -20.68 1.78 -2.00
C GLY A 80 -20.36 1.01 -0.71
N ILE A 81 -19.31 1.40 0.03
CA ILE A 81 -18.95 0.71 1.27
C ILE A 81 -20.06 0.80 2.34
N VAL A 82 -20.72 1.94 2.45
CA VAL A 82 -21.83 2.12 3.42
C VAL A 82 -23.00 1.19 3.08
N VAL A 83 -23.35 1.12 1.79
CA VAL A 83 -24.44 0.23 1.33
C VAL A 83 -24.09 -1.23 1.56
N VAL A 84 -22.85 -1.64 1.28
CA VAL A 84 -22.39 -3.02 1.47
C VAL A 84 -22.42 -3.39 2.95
N ILE A 85 -21.89 -2.55 3.84
CA ILE A 85 -21.93 -2.77 5.30
C ILE A 85 -23.38 -2.94 5.79
N ALA A 86 -24.27 -2.02 5.39
CA ALA A 86 -25.67 -2.08 5.79
C ALA A 86 -26.34 -3.38 5.32
N ALA A 87 -26.04 -3.84 4.11
CA ALA A 87 -26.60 -5.06 3.55
C ALA A 87 -26.06 -6.32 4.24
N VAL A 88 -24.76 -6.40 4.49
CA VAL A 88 -24.15 -7.51 5.23
C VAL A 88 -24.72 -7.59 6.65
N LEU A 89 -24.75 -6.48 7.38
CA LEU A 89 -25.28 -6.47 8.74
C LEU A 89 -26.75 -6.86 8.80
N LYS A 90 -27.56 -6.49 7.79
CA LYS A 90 -28.96 -6.86 7.72
C LYS A 90 -29.16 -8.39 7.75
N ASN A 91 -28.26 -9.16 7.11
CA ASN A 91 -28.34 -10.63 7.08
C ASN A 91 -28.02 -11.25 8.45
N TYR A 92 -27.36 -10.51 9.32
CA TYR A 92 -27.03 -10.97 10.69
C TYR A 92 -27.99 -10.40 11.76
N GLY A 93 -29.08 -9.72 11.37
CA GLY A 93 -30.04 -9.12 12.31
C GLY A 93 -29.67 -7.70 12.74
N GLY A 94 -28.97 -6.96 11.90
CA GLY A 94 -28.46 -5.63 12.18
C GLY A 94 -27.13 -5.67 12.97
N LEU A 95 -26.67 -4.50 13.40
CA LEU A 95 -25.39 -4.37 14.12
C LEU A 95 -25.41 -5.15 15.43
N THR A 96 -26.47 -5.04 16.23
CA THR A 96 -26.60 -5.74 17.51
C THR A 96 -26.61 -7.25 17.33
N GLY A 97 -27.39 -7.76 16.36
CA GLY A 97 -27.42 -9.19 16.07
C GLY A 97 -26.10 -9.74 15.56
N ALA A 98 -25.36 -8.97 14.74
CA ALA A 98 -24.03 -9.33 14.29
C ALA A 98 -23.01 -9.36 15.46
N LEU A 99 -23.07 -8.39 16.35
CA LEU A 99 -22.18 -8.34 17.54
C LEU A 99 -22.50 -9.47 18.52
N ASP A 100 -23.79 -9.77 18.76
CA ASP A 100 -24.20 -10.90 19.61
C ASP A 100 -23.72 -12.23 19.05
N LYS A 101 -23.83 -12.45 17.74
CA LYS A 101 -23.29 -13.65 17.08
C LYS A 101 -21.77 -13.71 17.21
N LEU A 102 -21.07 -12.58 16.97
CA LEU A 102 -19.62 -12.49 17.09
C LEU A 102 -19.13 -12.76 18.52
N ALA A 103 -19.87 -12.29 19.55
CA ALA A 103 -19.57 -12.55 20.95
C ALA A 103 -19.68 -14.04 21.32
N ASN A 104 -20.52 -14.79 20.61
CA ASN A 104 -20.71 -16.22 20.81
C ASN A 104 -19.78 -17.10 19.95
N VAL A 105 -18.95 -16.53 19.07
CA VAL A 105 -17.93 -17.28 18.34
C VAL A 105 -16.91 -17.85 19.31
N SER A 106 -16.65 -19.15 19.22
CA SER A 106 -15.63 -19.83 20.00
C SER A 106 -14.53 -20.34 19.07
N ASP A 107 -13.31 -19.88 19.32
CA ASP A 107 -12.11 -20.36 18.61
C ASP A 107 -10.97 -20.51 19.64
N PRO A 108 -10.91 -21.68 20.31
CA PRO A 108 -9.91 -21.91 21.37
C PRO A 108 -8.46 -21.87 20.88
N ALA A 109 -8.23 -22.06 19.57
CA ALA A 109 -6.89 -21.94 18.98
C ALA A 109 -6.38 -20.49 18.99
N VAL A 110 -7.29 -19.51 18.99
CA VAL A 110 -6.95 -18.07 19.02
C VAL A 110 -7.11 -17.50 20.41
N SER A 111 -8.23 -17.76 21.07
CA SER A 111 -8.49 -17.29 22.45
C SER A 111 -9.58 -18.11 23.14
N SER A 112 -9.36 -18.41 24.42
CA SER A 112 -10.35 -19.05 25.28
C SER A 112 -11.28 -18.04 26.00
N THR A 113 -11.07 -16.73 25.83
CA THR A 113 -11.85 -15.69 26.51
C THR A 113 -13.21 -15.51 25.83
N PRO A 114 -14.34 -15.72 26.52
CA PRO A 114 -15.66 -15.52 25.95
C PRO A 114 -15.86 -14.07 25.51
N GLY A 115 -16.52 -13.88 24.35
CA GLY A 115 -16.87 -12.56 23.82
C GLY A 115 -15.69 -11.73 23.29
N VAL A 116 -14.47 -12.27 23.30
CA VAL A 116 -13.26 -11.52 22.88
C VAL A 116 -13.33 -11.01 21.45
N PHE A 117 -13.98 -11.75 20.55
CA PHE A 117 -14.08 -11.37 19.13
C PHE A 117 -15.04 -10.19 18.89
N ALA A 118 -15.94 -9.89 19.83
CA ALA A 118 -16.78 -8.68 19.82
C ALA A 118 -16.17 -7.54 20.65
N SER A 119 -15.00 -7.76 21.29
CA SER A 119 -14.34 -6.72 22.09
C SER A 119 -13.61 -5.72 21.21
N PHE A 120 -13.46 -4.48 21.71
CA PHE A 120 -12.80 -3.39 20.97
C PHE A 120 -11.32 -3.68 20.63
N LEU A 121 -10.60 -4.38 21.50
CA LEU A 121 -9.17 -4.67 21.33
C LEU A 121 -8.90 -6.04 20.68
N GLY A 122 -9.93 -6.90 20.56
CA GLY A 122 -9.78 -8.23 20.00
C GLY A 122 -8.89 -9.17 20.83
N PRO A 123 -8.53 -10.34 20.26
CA PRO A 123 -7.73 -11.35 20.96
C PRO A 123 -6.23 -11.04 21.02
N ASP A 124 -5.71 -10.22 20.10
CA ASP A 124 -4.27 -9.93 19.97
C ASP A 124 -4.03 -8.43 19.82
N ILE A 125 -3.83 -7.78 20.96
CA ILE A 125 -3.58 -6.33 21.04
C ILE A 125 -2.27 -5.95 20.35
N PHE A 126 -1.23 -6.79 20.45
CA PHE A 126 0.06 -6.49 19.82
C PHE A 126 -0.06 -6.45 18.30
N ASN A 127 -0.69 -7.45 17.71
CA ASN A 127 -0.94 -7.47 16.27
C ASN A 127 -1.83 -6.30 15.82
N LEU A 128 -2.87 -5.96 16.59
CA LEU A 128 -3.71 -4.79 16.31
C LEU A 128 -2.90 -3.49 16.28
N VAL A 129 -2.03 -3.27 17.27
CA VAL A 129 -1.16 -2.08 17.32
C VAL A 129 -0.20 -2.07 16.11
N CYS A 130 0.38 -3.21 15.76
CA CYS A 130 1.24 -3.33 14.58
C CYS A 130 0.49 -3.01 13.28
N VAL A 131 -0.74 -3.49 13.11
CA VAL A 131 -1.59 -3.15 11.95
C VAL A 131 -1.87 -1.65 11.91
N VAL A 132 -2.21 -1.03 13.05
CA VAL A 132 -2.45 0.42 13.14
C VAL A 132 -1.19 1.21 12.77
N ILE A 133 -0.02 0.82 13.28
CA ILE A 133 1.25 1.46 12.92
C ILE A 133 1.53 1.32 11.43
N LEU A 134 1.42 0.09 10.89
CA LEU A 134 1.69 -0.19 9.48
C LEU A 134 0.80 0.64 8.56
N THR A 135 -0.48 0.72 8.84
CA THR A 135 -1.46 1.38 7.98
C THR A 135 -1.53 2.90 8.16
N SER A 136 -1.26 3.42 9.36
CA SER A 136 -1.28 4.85 9.63
C SER A 136 0.04 5.53 9.26
N LEU A 137 1.18 5.05 9.77
CA LEU A 137 2.49 5.63 9.50
C LEU A 137 3.03 5.21 8.14
N GLY A 138 2.69 3.99 7.68
CA GLY A 138 3.17 3.45 6.41
C GLY A 138 2.90 4.36 5.23
N THR A 139 1.70 4.92 5.17
CA THR A 139 1.30 5.81 4.07
C THR A 139 2.20 7.04 3.90
N TRP A 140 2.84 7.53 4.96
CA TRP A 140 3.75 8.66 4.91
C TRP A 140 5.11 8.31 4.30
N GLY A 141 5.50 7.05 4.34
CA GLY A 141 6.77 6.56 3.76
C GLY A 141 6.62 5.96 2.37
N LEU A 142 5.40 5.86 1.84
CA LEU A 142 5.15 5.26 0.54
C LEU A 142 5.38 6.24 -0.63
N PRO A 143 6.31 5.95 -1.56
CA PRO A 143 6.69 6.86 -2.64
C PRO A 143 5.51 7.31 -3.52
N GLN A 144 4.58 6.41 -3.84
CA GLN A 144 3.40 6.71 -4.65
C GLN A 144 2.43 7.69 -3.97
N MET A 145 2.42 7.75 -2.64
CA MET A 145 1.63 8.73 -1.89
C MET A 145 2.33 10.09 -1.88
N VAL A 146 3.64 10.11 -1.64
CA VAL A 146 4.44 11.33 -1.62
C VAL A 146 4.42 12.03 -2.97
N GLN A 147 4.46 11.29 -4.09
CA GLN A 147 4.41 11.88 -5.44
C GLN A 147 3.14 12.70 -5.69
N LYS A 148 2.01 12.36 -5.07
CA LYS A 148 0.76 13.11 -5.23
C LYS A 148 0.83 14.52 -4.61
N PHE A 149 1.68 14.73 -3.61
CA PHE A 149 1.86 16.05 -3.00
C PHE A 149 2.49 17.09 -3.94
N TYR A 150 3.32 16.66 -4.89
CA TYR A 150 3.91 17.56 -5.89
C TYR A 150 2.91 18.14 -6.90
N ALA A 151 1.71 17.58 -6.97
CA ALA A 151 0.63 18.05 -7.85
C ALA A 151 -0.33 19.02 -7.17
N ILE A 152 -0.14 19.33 -5.88
CA ILE A 152 -1.02 20.23 -5.12
C ILE A 152 -0.75 21.68 -5.53
N LYS A 153 -1.82 22.42 -5.82
CA LYS A 153 -1.78 23.76 -6.42
C LYS A 153 -1.42 24.87 -5.43
N ASP A 154 -2.05 24.86 -4.25
CA ASP A 154 -1.97 25.92 -3.26
C ASP A 154 -2.32 25.44 -1.84
N GLU A 155 -2.09 26.26 -0.82
CA GLU A 155 -2.38 25.95 0.58
C GLU A 155 -3.87 25.70 0.86
N LYS A 156 -4.77 26.41 0.16
CA LYS A 156 -6.21 26.19 0.29
C LYS A 156 -6.59 24.79 -0.16
N SER A 157 -5.96 24.31 -1.24
CA SER A 157 -6.12 22.95 -1.74
C SER A 157 -5.59 21.92 -0.74
N ILE A 158 -4.50 22.22 -0.01
CA ILE A 158 -4.00 21.36 1.08
C ILE A 158 -5.03 21.23 2.19
N ARG A 159 -5.58 22.35 2.68
CA ARG A 159 -6.61 22.33 3.74
C ARG A 159 -7.85 21.55 3.32
N THR A 160 -8.38 21.84 2.14
CA THR A 160 -9.55 21.15 1.60
C THR A 160 -9.25 19.66 1.41
N GLY A 161 -8.11 19.34 0.82
CA GLY A 161 -7.66 17.95 0.63
C GLY A 161 -7.52 17.18 1.93
N THR A 162 -6.97 17.81 2.98
CA THR A 162 -6.85 17.18 4.31
C THR A 162 -8.22 16.82 4.90
N VAL A 163 -9.18 17.76 4.86
CA VAL A 163 -10.54 17.47 5.37
C VAL A 163 -11.21 16.36 4.56
N VAL A 164 -11.18 16.46 3.23
CA VAL A 164 -11.81 15.45 2.34
C VAL A 164 -11.16 14.08 2.51
N SER A 165 -9.82 14.01 2.54
CA SER A 165 -9.12 12.73 2.69
C SER A 165 -9.33 12.11 4.07
N THR A 166 -9.40 12.92 5.13
CA THR A 166 -9.70 12.42 6.48
C THR A 166 -11.10 11.82 6.55
N PHE A 167 -12.10 12.55 6.03
CA PHE A 167 -13.48 12.07 5.99
C PHE A 167 -13.60 10.79 5.14
N PHE A 168 -12.95 10.77 3.99
CA PHE A 168 -12.87 9.61 3.12
C PHE A 168 -12.22 8.40 3.83
N ALA A 169 -11.10 8.61 4.52
CA ALA A 169 -10.41 7.55 5.24
C ALA A 169 -11.27 6.96 6.36
N VAL A 170 -11.98 7.79 7.13
CA VAL A 170 -12.87 7.31 8.18
C VAL A 170 -13.99 6.44 7.62
N ILE A 171 -14.62 6.84 6.50
CA ILE A 171 -15.74 6.08 5.93
C ILE A 171 -15.24 4.87 5.16
N VAL A 172 -14.28 5.02 4.26
CA VAL A 172 -13.88 3.93 3.35
C VAL A 172 -12.93 2.97 4.05
N ALA A 173 -11.80 3.43 4.56
CA ALA A 173 -10.85 2.55 5.25
C ALA A 173 -11.44 2.04 6.57
N GLY A 174 -12.02 2.92 7.39
CA GLY A 174 -12.71 2.53 8.62
C GLY A 174 -13.86 1.55 8.37
N GLY A 175 -14.64 1.77 7.31
CA GLY A 175 -15.72 0.88 6.90
C GLY A 175 -15.22 -0.50 6.46
N CYS A 176 -14.11 -0.57 5.72
CA CYS A 176 -13.50 -1.85 5.32
C CYS A 176 -12.99 -2.64 6.54
N TYR A 177 -12.29 -1.99 7.48
CA TYR A 177 -11.86 -2.64 8.73
C TYR A 177 -13.03 -3.08 9.60
N PHE A 178 -14.06 -2.24 9.71
CA PHE A 178 -15.29 -2.57 10.42
C PHE A 178 -15.97 -3.80 9.83
N LEU A 179 -16.14 -3.85 8.50
CA LEU A 179 -16.70 -5.01 7.81
C LEU A 179 -15.84 -6.27 8.00
N GLY A 180 -14.52 -6.13 7.93
CA GLY A 180 -13.56 -7.22 8.15
C GLY A 180 -13.67 -7.85 9.54
N GLY A 181 -14.06 -7.07 10.56
CA GLY A 181 -14.31 -7.58 11.92
C GLY A 181 -15.39 -8.66 11.99
N PHE A 182 -16.33 -8.69 11.04
CA PHE A 182 -17.39 -9.70 10.96
C PHE A 182 -17.00 -10.93 10.12
N GLY A 183 -15.77 -10.99 9.61
CA GLY A 183 -15.29 -12.13 8.82
C GLY A 183 -15.32 -13.47 9.54
N ARG A 184 -15.31 -13.48 10.89
CA ARG A 184 -15.47 -14.69 11.70
C ARG A 184 -16.90 -15.24 11.76
N LEU A 185 -17.87 -14.54 11.19
CA LEU A 185 -19.26 -15.02 11.07
C LEU A 185 -19.48 -15.86 9.81
N THR A 186 -18.44 -16.07 9.00
CA THR A 186 -18.47 -16.95 7.83
C THR A 186 -18.00 -18.35 8.20
N ASP A 187 -18.55 -19.36 7.54
CA ASP A 187 -18.14 -20.76 7.68
C ASP A 187 -16.95 -21.11 6.74
N THR A 188 -16.01 -20.17 6.55
CA THR A 188 -14.87 -20.34 5.64
C THR A 188 -13.87 -21.34 6.22
N ASP A 189 -13.56 -22.40 5.48
CA ASP A 189 -12.45 -23.30 5.78
C ASP A 189 -11.11 -22.61 5.41
N VAL A 190 -10.58 -21.84 6.37
CA VAL A 190 -9.32 -21.10 6.19
C VAL A 190 -8.13 -22.05 5.90
N ALA A 191 -8.16 -23.28 6.40
CA ALA A 191 -7.11 -24.25 6.14
C ALA A 191 -7.10 -24.72 4.69
N ALA A 192 -8.27 -24.90 4.09
CA ALA A 192 -8.42 -25.33 2.70
C ALA A 192 -8.31 -24.17 1.71
N GLU A 193 -8.95 -23.01 2.00
CA GLU A 193 -9.15 -21.93 1.05
C GLU A 193 -8.24 -20.70 1.31
N GLY A 194 -7.69 -20.58 2.53
CA GLY A 194 -6.86 -19.45 2.96
C GLY A 194 -7.68 -18.25 3.46
N PHE A 195 -7.00 -17.34 4.15
CA PHE A 195 -7.62 -16.13 4.74
C PHE A 195 -8.27 -15.21 3.69
N ASP A 196 -7.77 -15.20 2.47
CA ASP A 196 -8.27 -14.32 1.39
C ASP A 196 -9.67 -14.73 0.87
N ALA A 197 -10.18 -15.91 1.26
CA ALA A 197 -11.53 -16.37 0.93
C ALA A 197 -12.60 -15.80 1.87
N ILE A 198 -12.25 -15.33 3.06
CA ILE A 198 -13.21 -14.87 4.08
C ILE A 198 -14.13 -13.75 3.55
N ILE A 199 -13.58 -12.73 2.91
CA ILE A 199 -14.39 -11.59 2.42
C ILE A 199 -15.28 -11.99 1.25
N PRO A 200 -14.82 -12.71 0.21
CA PRO A 200 -15.72 -13.30 -0.78
C PRO A 200 -16.91 -14.05 -0.16
N HIS A 201 -16.67 -14.99 0.76
CA HIS A 201 -17.74 -15.73 1.45
C HIS A 201 -18.69 -14.84 2.26
N LEU A 202 -18.15 -13.81 2.94
CA LEU A 202 -18.98 -12.83 3.66
C LEU A 202 -19.94 -12.08 2.71
N LEU A 203 -19.53 -11.90 1.46
CA LEU A 203 -20.29 -11.15 0.45
C LEU A 203 -21.23 -12.04 -0.40
N GLU A 204 -21.04 -13.35 -0.42
CA GLU A 204 -21.91 -14.29 -1.16
C GLU A 204 -23.38 -14.24 -0.75
N CYS A 205 -23.65 -13.89 0.51
CA CYS A 205 -25.01 -13.74 1.03
C CYS A 205 -25.76 -12.51 0.47
N LEU A 206 -25.11 -11.66 -0.32
CA LEU A 206 -25.71 -10.46 -0.88
C LEU A 206 -26.53 -10.76 -2.14
N PRO A 207 -27.61 -10.00 -2.39
CA PRO A 207 -28.33 -10.07 -3.65
C PRO A 207 -27.42 -9.75 -4.85
N PRO A 208 -27.66 -10.32 -6.05
CA PRO A 208 -26.79 -10.16 -7.23
C PRO A 208 -26.49 -8.69 -7.58
N ILE A 209 -27.45 -7.78 -7.41
CA ILE A 209 -27.26 -6.36 -7.68
C ILE A 209 -26.23 -5.73 -6.73
N LEU A 210 -26.16 -6.17 -5.47
CA LEU A 210 -25.17 -5.70 -4.50
C LEU A 210 -23.80 -6.35 -4.72
N ILE A 211 -23.76 -7.61 -5.18
CA ILE A 211 -22.52 -8.23 -5.63
C ILE A 211 -21.93 -7.43 -6.81
N GLY A 212 -22.74 -7.02 -7.77
CA GLY A 212 -22.34 -6.12 -8.85
C GLY A 212 -21.77 -4.79 -8.35
N LEU A 213 -22.40 -4.18 -7.33
CA LEU A 213 -21.89 -2.96 -6.68
C LEU A 213 -20.54 -3.20 -6.00
N VAL A 214 -20.38 -4.33 -5.29
CA VAL A 214 -19.09 -4.72 -4.67
C VAL A 214 -18.01 -4.87 -5.71
N VAL A 215 -18.30 -5.54 -6.83
CA VAL A 215 -17.34 -5.71 -7.94
C VAL A 215 -16.88 -4.35 -8.47
N ILE A 216 -17.81 -3.41 -8.71
CA ILE A 216 -17.49 -2.06 -9.16
C ILE A 216 -16.66 -1.32 -8.12
N LEU A 217 -17.00 -1.45 -6.82
CA LEU A 217 -16.28 -0.82 -5.71
C LEU A 217 -14.84 -1.32 -5.62
N VAL A 218 -14.63 -2.62 -5.63
CA VAL A 218 -13.29 -3.23 -5.52
C VAL A 218 -12.47 -2.99 -6.79
N LEU A 219 -13.10 -3.02 -7.97
CA LEU A 219 -12.47 -2.65 -9.23
C LEU A 219 -11.97 -1.19 -9.17
N SER A 220 -12.84 -0.28 -8.72
CA SER A 220 -12.51 1.14 -8.58
C SER A 220 -11.33 1.35 -7.63
N ALA A 221 -11.36 0.76 -6.44
CA ALA A 221 -10.31 0.85 -5.45
C ALA A 221 -8.97 0.27 -5.96
N SER A 222 -9.03 -0.89 -6.62
CA SER A 222 -7.84 -1.56 -7.13
C SER A 222 -7.22 -0.82 -8.32
N MET A 223 -8.02 -0.35 -9.27
CA MET A 223 -7.53 0.35 -10.46
C MET A 223 -6.85 1.68 -10.12
N SER A 224 -7.40 2.45 -9.17
CA SER A 224 -6.79 3.70 -8.73
C SER A 224 -5.43 3.48 -8.05
N THR A 225 -5.31 2.41 -7.29
CA THR A 225 -4.06 2.04 -6.63
C THR A 225 -3.06 1.45 -7.63
N LEU A 226 -3.49 0.52 -8.49
CA LEU A 226 -2.65 -0.11 -9.51
C LEU A 226 -2.01 0.93 -10.43
N SER A 227 -2.78 1.92 -10.91
CA SER A 227 -2.24 2.99 -11.77
C SER A 227 -1.13 3.77 -11.07
N SER A 228 -1.32 4.11 -9.80
CA SER A 228 -0.32 4.82 -8.99
C SER A 228 0.95 4.00 -8.78
N LEU A 229 0.84 2.71 -8.46
CA LEU A 229 1.97 1.81 -8.23
C LEU A 229 2.79 1.60 -9.51
N VAL A 230 2.10 1.30 -10.61
CA VAL A 230 2.72 1.02 -11.91
C VAL A 230 3.42 2.27 -12.47
N LEU A 231 2.80 3.45 -12.38
CA LEU A 231 3.40 4.71 -12.81
C LEU A 231 4.60 5.08 -11.94
N THR A 232 4.48 4.99 -10.61
CA THR A 232 5.59 5.30 -9.70
C THR A 232 6.77 4.38 -9.93
N SER A 233 6.55 3.08 -10.00
CA SER A 233 7.60 2.09 -10.21
C SER A 233 8.32 2.29 -11.54
N SER A 234 7.58 2.38 -12.65
CA SER A 234 8.14 2.52 -13.99
C SER A 234 8.83 3.88 -14.21
N SER A 235 8.26 4.98 -13.71
CA SER A 235 8.85 6.32 -13.83
C SER A 235 10.13 6.43 -13.00
N THR A 236 10.13 5.97 -11.76
CA THR A 236 11.28 6.02 -10.87
C THR A 236 12.45 5.19 -11.44
N LEU A 237 12.17 3.96 -11.90
CA LEU A 237 13.21 3.14 -12.52
C LEU A 237 13.74 3.77 -13.83
N THR A 238 12.86 4.35 -14.65
CA THR A 238 13.28 4.96 -15.92
C THR A 238 14.06 6.25 -15.72
N ILE A 239 13.55 7.15 -14.87
CA ILE A 239 14.10 8.50 -14.72
C ILE A 239 15.32 8.48 -13.78
N ASP A 240 15.18 7.84 -12.63
CA ASP A 240 16.17 7.92 -11.56
C ASP A 240 17.29 6.90 -11.73
N PHE A 241 16.95 5.68 -12.18
CA PHE A 241 17.95 4.64 -12.40
C PHE A 241 18.52 4.67 -13.83
N ILE A 242 17.68 4.44 -14.86
CA ILE A 242 18.17 4.24 -16.24
C ILE A 242 18.72 5.56 -16.80
N LYS A 243 17.94 6.64 -16.82
CA LYS A 243 18.40 7.94 -17.31
C LYS A 243 19.42 8.57 -16.39
N GLY A 244 19.22 8.46 -15.07
CA GLY A 244 20.11 9.08 -14.10
C GLY A 244 21.51 8.46 -14.05
N THR A 245 21.67 7.19 -14.48
CA THR A 245 22.92 6.45 -14.30
C THR A 245 23.45 5.81 -15.60
N ILE A 246 22.59 5.10 -16.36
CA ILE A 246 23.00 4.29 -17.51
C ILE A 246 23.06 5.13 -18.79
N VAL A 247 22.01 5.93 -19.04
CA VAL A 247 21.88 6.71 -20.30
C VAL A 247 21.52 8.17 -19.97
N PRO A 248 22.48 8.98 -19.44
CA PRO A 248 22.18 10.36 -19.01
C PRO A 248 21.64 11.29 -20.12
N LYS A 249 22.01 11.04 -21.37
CA LYS A 249 21.58 11.81 -22.54
C LYS A 249 20.37 11.22 -23.25
N MET A 250 19.49 10.49 -22.55
CA MET A 250 18.29 9.91 -23.13
C MET A 250 17.31 10.99 -23.61
N SER A 251 16.88 10.91 -24.89
CA SER A 251 15.87 11.81 -25.42
C SER A 251 14.50 11.55 -24.81
N GLU A 252 13.62 12.57 -24.79
CA GLU A 252 12.28 12.47 -24.21
C GLU A 252 11.45 11.33 -24.81
N LYS A 253 11.49 11.16 -26.14
CA LYS A 253 10.79 10.06 -26.81
C LYS A 253 11.28 8.68 -26.34
N LYS A 254 12.61 8.51 -26.21
CA LYS A 254 13.18 7.26 -25.68
C LYS A 254 12.83 7.07 -24.21
N GLN A 255 12.79 8.14 -23.41
CA GLN A 255 12.40 8.08 -21.99
C GLN A 255 10.96 7.58 -21.85
N VAL A 256 10.00 8.13 -22.61
CA VAL A 256 8.60 7.68 -22.58
C VAL A 256 8.47 6.22 -23.03
N LEU A 257 9.19 5.84 -24.10
CA LEU A 257 9.17 4.44 -24.56
C LEU A 257 9.74 3.48 -23.50
N THR A 258 10.89 3.83 -22.90
CA THR A 258 11.49 3.03 -21.82
C THR A 258 10.55 2.91 -20.62
N MET A 259 9.89 4.00 -20.24
CA MET A 259 8.91 3.98 -19.15
C MET A 259 7.75 3.03 -19.45
N ARG A 260 7.22 3.03 -20.68
CA ARG A 260 6.16 2.09 -21.11
C ARG A 260 6.64 0.64 -21.09
N ILE A 261 7.87 0.37 -21.51
CA ILE A 261 8.46 -0.98 -21.44
C ILE A 261 8.59 -1.43 -19.98
N MET A 262 9.14 -0.59 -19.11
CA MET A 262 9.30 -0.91 -17.68
C MET A 262 7.94 -1.11 -16.99
N LEU A 263 6.91 -0.38 -17.40
CA LEU A 263 5.53 -0.55 -16.97
C LEU A 263 5.01 -1.97 -17.29
N VAL A 264 5.16 -2.41 -18.55
CA VAL A 264 4.74 -3.75 -18.96
C VAL A 264 5.52 -4.83 -18.20
N VAL A 265 6.83 -4.67 -18.06
CA VAL A 265 7.69 -5.60 -17.30
C VAL A 265 7.23 -5.69 -15.83
N PHE A 266 6.97 -4.55 -15.20
CA PHE A 266 6.50 -4.50 -13.82
C PHE A 266 5.15 -5.21 -13.64
N ILE A 267 4.18 -4.93 -14.51
CA ILE A 267 2.86 -5.57 -14.52
C ILE A 267 3.01 -7.09 -14.70
N ALA A 268 3.81 -7.52 -15.68
CA ALA A 268 4.01 -8.94 -15.97
C ALA A 268 4.60 -9.70 -14.76
N ILE A 269 5.65 -9.15 -14.13
CA ILE A 269 6.26 -9.74 -12.94
C ILE A 269 5.23 -9.83 -11.79
N SER A 270 4.47 -8.75 -11.55
CA SER A 270 3.46 -8.71 -10.50
C SER A 270 2.33 -9.72 -10.74
N ALA A 271 1.88 -9.88 -11.97
CA ALA A 271 0.86 -10.86 -12.34
C ALA A 271 1.36 -12.31 -12.17
N VAL A 272 2.60 -12.60 -12.56
CA VAL A 272 3.22 -13.91 -12.33
C VAL A 272 3.30 -14.23 -10.85
N ILE A 273 3.72 -13.27 -10.02
CA ILE A 273 3.79 -13.46 -8.56
C ILE A 273 2.39 -13.72 -7.98
N ALA A 274 1.35 -13.01 -8.43
CA ALA A 274 -0.02 -13.24 -7.99
C ALA A 274 -0.48 -14.67 -8.32
N ILE A 275 -0.18 -15.17 -9.53
CA ILE A 275 -0.52 -16.55 -9.95
C ILE A 275 0.24 -17.58 -9.12
N VAL A 276 1.54 -17.38 -8.88
CA VAL A 276 2.38 -18.27 -8.07
C VAL A 276 1.88 -18.30 -6.62
N GLN A 277 1.57 -17.15 -6.04
CA GLN A 277 1.03 -17.03 -4.69
C GLN A 277 -0.28 -17.84 -4.53
N TYR A 278 -1.21 -17.68 -5.45
CA TYR A 278 -2.48 -18.39 -5.43
C TYR A 278 -2.28 -19.93 -5.50
N SER A 279 -1.34 -20.36 -6.34
CA SER A 279 -1.07 -21.80 -6.53
C SER A 279 -0.31 -22.42 -5.35
N SER A 280 0.60 -21.67 -4.71
CA SER A 280 1.47 -22.18 -3.63
C SER A 280 0.88 -22.03 -2.24
N LYS A 281 -0.12 -21.14 -2.06
CA LYS A 281 -0.74 -20.81 -0.75
C LYS A 281 0.27 -20.40 0.36
N ILE A 282 1.48 -19.99 -0.03
CA ILE A 282 2.57 -19.64 0.91
C ILE A 282 2.27 -18.36 1.67
N THR A 283 1.65 -17.38 1.00
CA THR A 283 1.32 -16.07 1.56
C THR A 283 -0.11 -15.67 1.23
N PHE A 284 -0.65 -14.70 1.96
CA PHE A 284 -1.95 -14.08 1.66
C PHE A 284 -1.81 -12.57 1.41
N ILE A 285 -2.87 -11.91 0.94
CA ILE A 285 -2.86 -10.51 0.49
C ILE A 285 -2.22 -9.58 1.52
N ALA A 286 -2.64 -9.66 2.79
CA ALA A 286 -2.13 -8.79 3.84
C ALA A 286 -0.64 -9.01 4.12
N GLN A 287 -0.11 -10.22 3.95
CA GLN A 287 1.33 -10.49 4.10
C GLN A 287 2.15 -9.87 2.98
N LEU A 288 1.73 -9.99 1.71
CA LEU A 288 2.41 -9.33 0.59
C LEU A 288 2.39 -7.80 0.73
N MET A 289 1.27 -7.25 1.17
CA MET A 289 1.16 -5.83 1.49
C MET A 289 2.11 -5.46 2.64
N GLY A 290 2.17 -6.27 3.70
CA GLY A 290 3.07 -6.07 4.84
C GLY A 290 4.54 -6.06 4.44
N VAL A 291 4.97 -6.98 3.57
CA VAL A 291 6.34 -7.02 3.02
C VAL A 291 6.65 -5.72 2.27
N SER A 292 5.76 -5.29 1.38
CA SER A 292 5.95 -4.09 0.58
C SER A 292 5.98 -2.82 1.44
N TRP A 293 4.95 -2.61 2.24
CA TRP A 293 4.82 -1.41 3.07
C TRP A 293 5.89 -1.35 4.16
N GLY A 294 6.19 -2.49 4.78
CA GLY A 294 7.26 -2.60 5.77
C GLY A 294 8.63 -2.23 5.20
N ALA A 295 8.97 -2.72 4.01
CA ALA A 295 10.23 -2.39 3.37
C ALA A 295 10.31 -0.93 2.91
N LEU A 296 9.26 -0.45 2.22
CA LEU A 296 9.23 0.92 1.69
C LEU A 296 9.16 1.96 2.80
N ALA A 297 8.18 1.85 3.69
CA ALA A 297 8.07 2.82 4.77
C ALA A 297 9.16 2.65 5.82
N GLY A 298 9.61 1.42 6.10
CA GLY A 298 10.78 1.17 6.94
C GLY A 298 12.07 1.82 6.41
N ALA A 299 12.22 1.87 5.08
CA ALA A 299 13.36 2.53 4.44
C ALA A 299 13.19 4.06 4.32
N PHE A 300 11.99 4.55 3.95
CA PHE A 300 11.81 5.92 3.49
C PHE A 300 11.13 6.84 4.50
N LEU A 301 10.28 6.34 5.41
CA LEU A 301 9.52 7.16 6.34
C LEU A 301 10.42 8.08 7.18
N ALA A 302 11.40 7.51 7.86
CA ALA A 302 12.28 8.28 8.75
C ALA A 302 13.19 9.26 7.99
N PRO A 303 13.89 8.87 6.89
CA PRO A 303 14.64 9.82 6.07
C PRO A 303 13.77 10.94 5.50
N PHE A 304 12.54 10.65 5.10
CA PHE A 304 11.62 11.65 4.58
C PHE A 304 11.16 12.60 5.68
N LEU A 305 10.65 12.09 6.79
CA LEU A 305 10.15 12.88 7.91
C LEU A 305 11.25 13.78 8.49
N TYR A 306 12.38 13.19 8.89
CA TYR A 306 13.51 13.97 9.43
C TYR A 306 14.17 14.84 8.39
N GLY A 307 14.17 14.46 7.11
CA GLY A 307 14.67 15.29 6.02
C GLY A 307 13.88 16.59 5.84
N LEU A 308 12.58 16.58 6.12
CA LEU A 308 11.72 17.75 6.07
C LEU A 308 11.86 18.66 7.29
N TYR A 309 11.95 18.09 8.50
CA TYR A 309 11.81 18.87 9.74
C TYR A 309 13.11 19.02 10.53
N TRP A 310 14.16 18.27 10.23
CA TRP A 310 15.37 18.24 11.01
C TRP A 310 16.64 18.45 10.15
N LYS A 311 17.27 19.61 10.28
CA LYS A 311 18.45 20.02 9.50
C LYS A 311 19.66 19.09 9.67
N LYS A 312 19.76 18.33 10.78
CA LYS A 312 20.91 17.47 11.10
C LYS A 312 20.89 16.08 10.46
N THR A 313 19.83 15.70 9.75
CA THR A 313 19.74 14.39 9.11
C THR A 313 20.81 14.21 8.05
N THR A 314 21.56 13.10 8.12
CA THR A 314 22.71 12.82 7.28
C THR A 314 22.43 11.77 6.19
N VAL A 315 23.29 11.73 5.16
CA VAL A 315 23.26 10.68 4.11
C VAL A 315 23.53 9.29 4.72
N GLY A 316 24.44 9.21 5.72
CA GLY A 316 24.71 7.96 6.42
C GLY A 316 23.50 7.39 7.15
N ALA A 317 22.69 8.27 7.75
CA ALA A 317 21.44 7.86 8.39
C ALA A 317 20.38 7.36 7.40
N CYS A 318 20.34 7.94 6.19
CA CYS A 318 19.47 7.43 5.12
C CYS A 318 19.89 6.00 4.70
N TRP A 319 21.19 5.75 4.56
CA TRP A 319 21.70 4.41 4.28
C TRP A 319 21.36 3.41 5.39
N ALA A 320 21.50 3.81 6.64
CA ALA A 320 21.15 2.95 7.77
C ALA A 320 19.63 2.60 7.75
N SER A 321 18.78 3.56 7.41
CA SER A 321 17.33 3.31 7.26
C SER A 321 17.03 2.36 6.09
N PHE A 322 17.70 2.50 4.95
CA PHE A 322 17.51 1.61 3.79
C PHE A 322 17.93 0.18 4.11
N ILE A 323 19.11 0.01 4.74
CA ILE A 323 19.60 -1.31 5.15
C ILE A 323 18.69 -1.93 6.20
N TRP A 324 18.23 -1.15 7.16
CA TRP A 324 17.31 -1.62 8.19
C TRP A 324 15.95 -2.01 7.59
N GLY A 325 15.24 -1.08 6.93
CA GLY A 325 13.86 -1.30 6.46
C GLY A 325 13.78 -2.37 5.38
N ALA A 326 14.52 -2.20 4.29
CA ALA A 326 14.54 -3.19 3.22
C ALA A 326 15.21 -4.51 3.64
N GLY A 327 16.25 -4.44 4.46
CA GLY A 327 16.99 -5.62 4.94
C GLY A 327 16.15 -6.50 5.84
N ILE A 328 15.55 -5.97 6.90
CA ILE A 328 14.73 -6.76 7.84
C ILE A 328 13.53 -7.41 7.14
N MET A 329 12.89 -6.68 6.21
CA MET A 329 11.75 -7.23 5.47
C MET A 329 12.17 -8.29 4.45
N THR A 330 13.34 -8.15 3.82
CA THR A 330 13.92 -9.20 2.98
C THR A 330 14.23 -10.45 3.79
N LEU A 331 14.84 -10.29 4.96
CA LEU A 331 15.12 -11.41 5.87
C LEU A 331 13.82 -12.08 6.35
N ASN A 332 12.80 -11.29 6.72
CA ASN A 332 11.50 -11.84 7.11
C ASN A 332 10.85 -12.62 5.96
N PHE A 333 10.89 -12.11 4.73
CA PHE A 333 10.38 -12.80 3.56
C PHE A 333 11.13 -14.11 3.29
N ILE A 334 12.47 -14.11 3.39
CA ILE A 334 13.33 -15.30 3.27
C ILE A 334 12.96 -16.34 4.35
N SER A 335 12.83 -15.90 5.59
CA SER A 335 12.44 -16.75 6.72
C SER A 335 11.09 -17.43 6.50
N ASN A 336 10.10 -16.67 6.05
CA ASN A 336 8.74 -17.20 5.82
C ASN A 336 8.63 -18.11 4.58
N THR A 337 9.49 -17.89 3.58
CA THR A 337 9.41 -18.64 2.31
C THR A 337 10.26 -19.92 2.34
N TRP A 338 11.47 -19.85 2.87
CA TRP A 338 12.42 -20.98 2.83
C TRP A 338 12.67 -21.62 4.19
N HIS A 339 12.13 -21.08 5.28
CA HIS A 339 12.27 -21.61 6.65
C HIS A 339 13.72 -21.88 7.09
N VAL A 340 14.67 -21.08 6.56
CA VAL A 340 16.10 -21.22 6.86
C VAL A 340 16.41 -20.84 8.31
N PHE A 341 15.66 -19.90 8.85
CA PHE A 341 15.68 -19.44 10.23
C PHE A 341 14.28 -18.91 10.61
N SER A 342 14.04 -18.71 11.89
CA SER A 342 12.75 -18.18 12.37
C SER A 342 12.94 -16.87 13.12
N PHE A 343 12.09 -15.90 12.82
CA PHE A 343 11.96 -14.71 13.66
C PHE A 343 11.23 -15.06 14.97
N PRO A 344 11.37 -14.26 16.05
CA PRO A 344 10.49 -14.35 17.20
C PRO A 344 9.02 -14.34 16.77
N ALA A 345 8.19 -15.15 17.42
CA ALA A 345 6.79 -15.36 17.03
C ALA A 345 5.99 -14.05 16.85
N GLN A 346 6.28 -13.04 17.69
CA GLN A 346 5.61 -11.73 17.66
C GLN A 346 5.85 -10.94 16.36
N ILE A 347 7.02 -11.14 15.72
CA ILE A 347 7.43 -10.42 14.51
C ILE A 347 7.65 -11.35 13.32
N GLN A 348 7.23 -12.60 13.41
CA GLN A 348 7.27 -13.55 12.29
C GLN A 348 6.32 -13.08 11.17
N SER A 349 5.15 -12.54 11.52
CA SER A 349 4.22 -11.96 10.56
C SER A 349 4.86 -10.75 9.85
N PRO A 350 4.80 -10.68 8.50
CA PRO A 350 5.27 -9.52 7.75
C PRO A 350 4.63 -8.19 8.15
N VAL A 351 3.39 -8.21 8.65
CA VAL A 351 2.68 -7.04 9.15
C VAL A 351 3.37 -6.49 10.42
N ASN A 352 3.63 -7.36 11.39
CA ASN A 352 4.28 -6.98 12.65
C ASN A 352 5.74 -6.59 12.41
N CYS A 353 6.45 -7.35 11.57
CA CYS A 353 7.82 -7.03 11.17
C CYS A 353 7.90 -5.67 10.45
N GLY A 354 6.91 -5.35 9.59
CA GLY A 354 6.80 -4.07 8.90
C GLY A 354 6.60 -2.90 9.87
N ALA A 355 5.76 -3.05 10.88
CA ALA A 355 5.61 -2.05 11.94
C ALA A 355 6.93 -1.83 12.69
N LEU A 356 7.65 -2.91 13.03
CA LEU A 356 8.98 -2.83 13.64
C LEU A 356 9.99 -2.14 12.72
N ALA A 357 9.96 -2.42 11.41
CA ALA A 357 10.84 -1.76 10.45
C ALA A 357 10.65 -0.23 10.44
N MET A 358 9.40 0.24 10.51
CA MET A 358 9.06 1.66 10.54
C MET A 358 9.52 2.31 11.86
N VAL A 359 9.14 1.75 12.99
CA VAL A 359 9.51 2.28 14.32
C VAL A 359 11.04 2.25 14.50
N GLY A 360 11.69 1.17 14.08
CA GLY A 360 13.15 1.06 14.10
C GLY A 360 13.83 2.13 13.25
N GLY A 361 13.32 2.41 12.05
CA GLY A 361 13.81 3.49 11.21
C GLY A 361 13.72 4.86 11.87
N LEU A 362 12.59 5.16 12.54
CA LEU A 362 12.40 6.41 13.30
C LEU A 362 13.40 6.57 14.46
N ILE A 363 13.89 5.47 15.02
CA ILE A 363 14.90 5.48 16.09
C ILE A 363 16.32 5.53 15.51
N ILE A 364 16.60 4.73 14.49
CA ILE A 364 17.94 4.58 13.88
C ILE A 364 18.41 5.87 13.21
N VAL A 365 17.51 6.55 12.46
CA VAL A 365 17.90 7.75 11.70
C VAL A 365 18.42 8.86 12.60
N PRO A 366 17.77 9.26 13.71
CA PRO A 366 18.35 10.25 14.62
C PRO A 366 19.68 9.82 15.22
N ILE A 367 19.77 8.59 15.70
CA ILE A 367 21.00 8.07 16.34
C ILE A 367 22.16 8.12 15.35
N VAL A 368 21.98 7.58 14.13
CA VAL A 368 23.05 7.56 13.12
C VAL A 368 23.36 8.97 12.62
N SER A 369 22.39 9.87 12.55
CA SER A 369 22.63 11.28 12.18
C SER A 369 23.53 12.02 13.19
N LEU A 370 23.50 11.64 14.47
CA LEU A 370 24.33 12.26 15.50
C LEU A 370 25.78 11.80 15.46
N ILE A 371 26.04 10.58 14.97
CA ILE A 371 27.38 9.97 14.95
C ILE A 371 28.06 10.00 13.57
N THR A 372 27.34 10.38 12.52
CA THR A 372 27.87 10.48 11.15
C THR A 372 28.24 11.93 10.79
N PRO A 373 29.14 12.14 9.79
CA PRO A 373 29.53 13.48 9.36
C PRO A 373 28.33 14.37 9.06
N LYS A 374 28.38 15.61 9.55
CA LYS A 374 27.31 16.58 9.33
C LYS A 374 27.14 16.87 7.83
N PRO A 375 25.89 17.09 7.38
CA PRO A 375 25.65 17.50 6.01
C PRO A 375 26.22 18.90 5.75
N ASP A 376 26.46 19.21 4.47
CA ASP A 376 26.84 20.55 4.03
C ASP A 376 25.80 21.58 4.45
N GLN A 377 26.22 22.59 5.21
CA GLN A 377 25.31 23.60 5.76
C GLN A 377 24.66 24.46 4.70
N GLU A 378 25.40 24.88 3.66
CA GLU A 378 24.86 25.69 2.56
C GLU A 378 23.74 24.95 1.83
N MET A 379 23.98 23.66 1.48
CA MET A 379 23.00 22.81 0.83
C MET A 379 21.76 22.59 1.71
N VAL A 380 21.95 22.44 3.03
CA VAL A 380 20.82 22.28 3.96
C VAL A 380 20.02 23.56 4.08
N GLU A 381 20.67 24.70 4.21
CA GLU A 381 19.97 25.99 4.32
C GLU A 381 19.24 26.35 3.03
N GLU A 382 19.85 26.12 1.86
CA GLU A 382 19.16 26.23 0.57
C GLU A 382 17.91 25.32 0.50
N ALA A 383 18.02 24.07 0.97
CA ALA A 383 16.89 23.15 0.97
C ALA A 383 15.77 23.56 1.93
N PHE A 384 16.09 24.28 3.03
CA PHE A 384 15.14 24.74 4.03
C PHE A 384 14.64 26.17 3.77
N SER A 385 15.24 26.92 2.85
CA SER A 385 14.78 28.28 2.50
C SER A 385 13.33 28.30 1.98
N CYS A 386 12.87 27.18 1.44
CA CYS A 386 11.47 27.02 0.99
C CYS A 386 10.44 27.22 2.10
N TYR A 387 10.81 27.09 3.38
CA TYR A 387 9.90 27.36 4.50
C TYR A 387 9.69 28.87 4.75
N ASP A 388 10.61 29.69 4.27
CA ASP A 388 10.57 31.13 4.41
C ASP A 388 9.94 31.83 3.17
N GLU A 389 9.70 31.05 2.09
CA GLU A 389 9.16 31.57 0.83
C GLU A 389 7.69 31.14 0.63
N THR A 390 6.82 32.14 0.41
CA THR A 390 5.45 31.89 -0.04
C THR A 390 5.43 31.78 -1.56
N VAL A 391 5.49 30.58 -2.13
CA VAL A 391 5.46 30.39 -3.58
C VAL A 391 4.02 30.29 -4.06
N THR A 392 3.54 31.31 -4.78
CA THR A 392 2.30 31.21 -5.55
C THR A 392 2.63 30.49 -6.86
N VAL A 393 2.26 29.21 -6.95
CA VAL A 393 2.45 28.44 -8.20
C VAL A 393 1.51 29.03 -9.26
N ALA A 394 2.09 29.59 -10.32
CA ALA A 394 1.32 30.09 -11.45
C ALA A 394 0.48 28.94 -12.06
N HIS A 395 -0.80 29.23 -12.27
CA HIS A 395 -1.73 28.29 -12.90
C HIS A 395 -1.23 27.98 -14.32
N LYS A 396 -0.54 26.87 -14.52
CA LYS A 396 -0.52 26.26 -15.85
C LYS A 396 -1.92 25.69 -16.07
N LYS A 397 -2.63 26.22 -17.07
CA LYS A 397 -3.88 25.63 -17.51
C LYS A 397 -3.53 24.18 -17.89
N ALA A 398 -4.15 23.21 -17.23
CA ALA A 398 -3.83 21.79 -17.36
C ALA A 398 -4.23 21.17 -18.72
N LEU A 399 -4.55 22.01 -19.69
CA LEU A 399 -5.06 21.63 -21.02
C LEU A 399 -4.27 22.29 -22.19
N ASP A 400 -3.15 22.97 -21.92
CA ASP A 400 -2.25 23.47 -22.97
C ASP A 400 -1.05 22.54 -23.16
#